data_5b4d79c8e3deb31afedf28b88aacc9bc
#
_entry.id   5b4d79c8e3deb31afedf28b88aacc9bc
#
_cell.length_a   1.000
_cell.length_b   1.000
_cell.length_c   1.000
_cell.angle_alpha   90.00
_cell.angle_beta   90.00
_cell.angle_gamma   90.00
#
_symmetry.space_group_name_H-M   'P 1'
#
loop_
_entity.id
_entity.type
_entity.pdbx_description
1 polymer ?
#
loop_
_entity_poly.entity_id
_entity_poly.type
_entity_poly.pdbx_seq_one_letter_code
_entity_poly.pdbx_strand_id
1 'polypeptide(L)'
;MWSRRHFLTTIAAGVAAPAGLRAWPSAQEDIKTALNGPVGLQMWSLREYLPKDLKGTLTKIRAMGFREVEGAGLWKHTVEELRSALDSAGLRCQSAHMQFERLRDAAQGAFAEAKGLGATWVVCPWIPHEKEFTRDDALKSAAVFNKVGASAQAAGLRFAYHCHGYEMLPSPEGTRFDTLAQNTDPKLVTFQIDVFHALHGGGDPVDLINRYASRVTSLHLKDLRKGAVITKGTGVGTAEDDVPLGTGQVDWPAVLRAAVKAGASLYYLEDESADPWGHVPQSVKFLKGLQL
;
A
#
# COMPACT_ATOMS: atom_id res chain seq x y z
N MET A 1 18.81 -33.89 75.06
CA MET A 1 18.45 -32.61 74.46
C MET A 1 19.42 -32.33 73.34
N TRP A 2 19.03 -32.71 72.13
CA TRP A 2 19.84 -32.45 70.95
C TRP A 2 18.91 -31.97 69.85
N SER A 3 19.16 -30.70 69.36
CA SER A 3 18.46 -30.07 68.26
C SER A 3 19.09 -30.50 66.92
N ARG A 4 18.31 -31.01 65.97
CA ARG A 4 18.74 -31.32 64.62
C ARG A 4 18.29 -30.21 63.67
N ARG A 5 19.24 -29.40 63.18
CA ARG A 5 19.06 -28.48 62.04
C ARG A 5 19.09 -29.30 60.75
N HIS A 6 17.99 -29.27 59.95
CA HIS A 6 17.98 -29.79 58.63
C HIS A 6 18.38 -28.69 57.64
N PHE A 7 19.44 -28.94 56.92
CA PHE A 7 19.89 -28.16 55.78
C PHE A 7 19.04 -28.56 54.56
N LEU A 8 18.19 -27.69 54.01
CA LEU A 8 17.53 -27.85 52.73
C LEU A 8 18.37 -27.12 51.66
N THR A 9 19.07 -27.87 50.84
CA THR A 9 19.73 -27.41 49.62
C THR A 9 18.70 -27.27 48.52
N THR A 10 18.31 -26.07 48.19
CA THR A 10 17.46 -25.79 47.03
C THR A 10 18.31 -25.78 45.76
N ILE A 11 18.15 -26.74 44.91
CA ILE A 11 18.71 -26.75 43.53
C ILE A 11 17.82 -25.87 42.68
N ALA A 12 18.31 -24.67 42.34
CA ALA A 12 17.69 -23.82 41.34
C ALA A 12 17.99 -24.37 39.95
N ALA A 13 17.03 -25.04 39.36
CA ALA A 13 17.08 -25.37 37.92
C ALA A 13 16.86 -24.09 37.11
N GLY A 14 17.92 -23.59 36.51
CA GLY A 14 17.84 -22.48 35.56
C GLY A 14 17.13 -22.93 34.30
N VAL A 15 15.90 -22.49 34.12
CA VAL A 15 15.20 -22.58 32.83
C VAL A 15 15.77 -21.49 31.95
N ALA A 16 16.59 -21.87 30.96
CA ALA A 16 17.04 -20.96 29.91
C ALA A 16 15.81 -20.54 29.09
N ALA A 17 15.44 -19.28 29.16
CA ALA A 17 14.42 -18.71 28.30
C ALA A 17 14.92 -18.72 26.84
N PRO A 18 14.08 -19.05 25.84
CA PRO A 18 14.49 -18.97 24.44
C PRO A 18 14.78 -17.52 24.09
N ALA A 19 15.98 -17.29 23.55
CA ALA A 19 16.38 -16.00 23.01
C ALA A 19 15.47 -15.63 21.84
N GLY A 20 14.87 -14.42 21.89
CA GLY A 20 14.39 -13.81 20.67
C GLY A 20 12.97 -13.26 20.60
N LEU A 21 12.25 -13.03 21.68
CA LEU A 21 11.11 -12.11 21.63
C LEU A 21 11.63 -10.70 21.95
N ARG A 22 12.05 -9.96 20.89
CA ARG A 22 12.20 -8.51 21.04
C ARG A 22 10.83 -7.96 21.43
N ALA A 23 10.72 -7.50 22.67
CA ALA A 23 9.55 -6.74 23.12
C ALA A 23 9.41 -5.52 22.22
N TRP A 24 8.29 -5.41 21.50
CA TRP A 24 7.95 -4.20 20.77
C TRP A 24 7.70 -3.10 21.79
N PRO A 25 8.22 -1.88 21.53
CA PRO A 25 8.00 -0.77 22.48
C PRO A 25 6.50 -0.50 22.61
N SER A 26 6.05 -0.29 23.85
CA SER A 26 4.71 0.15 24.18
C SER A 26 4.35 1.41 23.40
N ALA A 27 3.15 1.41 22.78
CA ALA A 27 2.49 2.55 22.11
C ALA A 27 3.47 3.56 21.47
N GLN A 28 3.98 3.22 20.29
CA GLN A 28 4.77 4.16 19.51
C GLN A 28 3.88 5.34 19.09
N GLU A 29 4.41 6.58 19.15
CA GLU A 29 3.70 7.76 18.64
C GLU A 29 3.30 7.58 17.18
N ASP A 30 2.19 8.20 16.80
CA ASP A 30 1.69 8.18 15.43
C ASP A 30 2.75 8.74 14.46
N ILE A 31 2.76 8.22 13.24
CA ILE A 31 3.67 8.68 12.19
C ILE A 31 3.27 10.12 11.82
N LYS A 32 4.15 11.06 12.12
CA LYS A 32 4.02 12.46 11.73
C LYS A 32 5.03 12.76 10.63
N THR A 33 4.58 13.37 9.55
CA THR A 33 5.38 13.74 8.40
C THR A 33 5.00 15.13 7.93
N ALA A 34 5.75 15.68 6.95
CA ALA A 34 5.43 16.93 6.28
C ALA A 34 4.36 16.79 5.17
N LEU A 35 3.73 15.62 5.05
CA LEU A 35 2.73 15.33 4.02
C LEU A 35 1.35 15.91 4.39
N ASN A 36 0.50 16.14 3.38
CA ASN A 36 -0.86 16.67 3.53
C ASN A 36 -1.85 15.71 4.20
N GLY A 37 -1.46 14.45 4.41
CA GLY A 37 -2.31 13.42 4.98
C GLY A 37 -1.52 12.34 5.71
N PRO A 38 -2.24 11.40 6.33
CA PRO A 38 -1.60 10.31 7.05
C PRO A 38 -0.85 9.37 6.12
N VAL A 39 0.20 8.73 6.66
CA VAL A 39 0.86 7.60 6.01
C VAL A 39 0.23 6.32 6.56
N GLY A 40 -0.37 5.54 5.67
CA GLY A 40 -0.86 4.19 5.93
C GLY A 40 0.11 3.12 5.45
N LEU A 41 -0.23 1.87 5.75
CA LEU A 41 0.47 0.69 5.23
C LEU A 41 -0.46 -0.06 4.26
N GLN A 42 0.05 -0.36 3.05
CA GLN A 42 -0.63 -1.29 2.14
C GLN A 42 -0.54 -2.71 2.71
N MET A 43 -1.70 -3.34 2.95
CA MET A 43 -1.75 -4.66 3.62
C MET A 43 -1.15 -5.78 2.76
N TRP A 44 -1.00 -5.60 1.46
CA TRP A 44 -0.31 -6.55 0.59
C TRP A 44 1.14 -6.79 1.01
N SER A 45 1.79 -5.81 1.60
CA SER A 45 3.14 -5.95 2.19
C SER A 45 3.23 -7.11 3.19
N LEU A 46 2.11 -7.43 3.84
CA LEU A 46 2.05 -8.45 4.90
C LEU A 46 1.19 -9.65 4.51
N ARG A 47 1.01 -9.90 3.20
CA ARG A 47 0.21 -11.00 2.62
C ARG A 47 0.57 -12.38 3.14
N GLU A 48 1.82 -12.60 3.54
CA GLU A 48 2.30 -13.86 4.10
C GLU A 48 1.97 -14.04 5.59
N TYR A 49 1.63 -12.97 6.29
CA TYR A 49 1.42 -12.94 7.73
C TYR A 49 -0.06 -12.85 8.10
N LEU A 50 -0.82 -12.02 7.40
CA LEU A 50 -2.24 -11.76 7.68
C LEU A 50 -3.12 -13.03 7.71
N PRO A 51 -2.96 -14.01 6.78
CA PRO A 51 -3.74 -15.24 6.83
C PRO A 51 -3.38 -16.19 7.99
N LYS A 52 -2.20 -15.99 8.61
CA LYS A 52 -1.68 -16.84 9.68
C LYS A 52 -2.00 -16.29 11.07
N ASP A 53 -1.89 -14.99 11.23
CA ASP A 53 -2.15 -14.28 12.49
C ASP A 53 -2.62 -12.85 12.21
N LEU A 54 -3.90 -12.69 11.94
CA LEU A 54 -4.51 -11.39 11.65
C LEU A 54 -4.31 -10.41 12.81
N LYS A 55 -4.68 -10.80 14.03
CA LYS A 55 -4.66 -9.91 15.19
C LYS A 55 -3.24 -9.49 15.59
N GLY A 56 -2.32 -10.45 15.64
CA GLY A 56 -0.92 -10.15 15.96
C GLY A 56 -0.26 -9.27 14.89
N THR A 57 -0.56 -9.50 13.60
CA THR A 57 -0.07 -8.68 12.49
C THR A 57 -0.59 -7.25 12.58
N LEU A 58 -1.90 -7.04 12.78
CA LEU A 58 -2.49 -5.70 12.92
C LEU A 58 -1.96 -4.97 14.17
N THR A 59 -1.76 -5.68 15.28
CA THR A 59 -1.13 -5.12 16.48
C THR A 59 0.29 -4.62 16.20
N LYS A 60 1.07 -5.38 15.43
CA LYS A 60 2.43 -4.95 15.02
C LYS A 60 2.40 -3.73 14.10
N ILE A 61 1.47 -3.68 13.14
CA ILE A 61 1.27 -2.49 12.29
C ILE A 61 1.01 -1.26 13.18
N ARG A 62 0.09 -1.38 14.13
CA ARG A 62 -0.22 -0.29 15.06
C ARG A 62 0.97 0.10 15.92
N ALA A 63 1.77 -0.86 16.38
CA ALA A 63 2.98 -0.63 17.17
C ALA A 63 4.08 0.11 16.38
N MET A 64 4.12 0.02 15.07
CA MET A 64 5.00 0.83 14.21
C MET A 64 4.54 2.28 14.04
N GLY A 65 3.37 2.65 14.57
CA GLY A 65 2.84 4.02 14.55
C GLY A 65 1.79 4.28 13.48
N PHE A 66 1.42 3.29 12.66
CA PHE A 66 0.37 3.47 11.67
C PHE A 66 -1.01 3.61 12.33
N ARG A 67 -1.86 4.45 11.75
CA ARG A 67 -3.28 4.60 12.04
C ARG A 67 -4.15 4.19 10.86
N GLU A 68 -3.57 4.17 9.67
CA GLU A 68 -4.24 3.85 8.42
C GLU A 68 -3.64 2.60 7.81
N VAL A 69 -4.49 1.82 7.16
CA VAL A 69 -4.09 0.75 6.24
C VAL A 69 -4.86 0.87 4.94
N GLU A 70 -4.31 0.34 3.87
CA GLU A 70 -5.06 0.09 2.64
C GLU A 70 -5.37 -1.40 2.53
N GLY A 71 -6.65 -1.72 2.33
CA GLY A 71 -7.11 -3.10 2.21
C GLY A 71 -6.66 -3.72 0.89
N ALA A 72 -6.26 -4.99 0.93
CA ALA A 72 -5.81 -5.77 -0.24
C ALA A 72 -6.37 -7.20 -0.21
N GLY A 73 -7.66 -7.33 0.10
CA GLY A 73 -8.37 -8.59 0.24
C GLY A 73 -8.73 -8.92 1.70
N LEU A 74 -9.41 -10.04 1.89
CA LEU A 74 -9.97 -10.43 3.19
C LEU A 74 -9.12 -11.46 3.95
N TRP A 75 -8.06 -11.99 3.36
CA TRP A 75 -7.08 -12.88 4.01
C TRP A 75 -7.73 -14.12 4.69
N LYS A 76 -8.74 -14.72 4.04
CA LYS A 76 -9.56 -15.84 4.53
C LYS A 76 -10.51 -15.49 5.68
N HIS A 77 -10.74 -14.19 5.96
CA HIS A 77 -11.68 -13.71 6.97
C HIS A 77 -12.94 -13.14 6.31
N THR A 78 -14.00 -12.95 7.08
CA THR A 78 -15.14 -12.16 6.63
C THR A 78 -14.85 -10.66 6.74
N VAL A 79 -15.68 -9.85 6.11
CA VAL A 79 -15.59 -8.37 6.21
C VAL A 79 -15.73 -7.93 7.67
N GLU A 80 -16.67 -8.53 8.40
CA GLU A 80 -16.96 -8.21 9.80
C GLU A 80 -15.79 -8.60 10.72
N GLU A 81 -15.17 -9.77 10.48
CA GLU A 81 -14.00 -10.22 11.24
C GLU A 81 -12.80 -9.27 11.02
N LEU A 82 -12.50 -8.94 9.75
CA LEU A 82 -11.40 -8.04 9.42
C LEU A 82 -11.67 -6.63 9.97
N ARG A 83 -12.90 -6.12 9.83
CA ARG A 83 -13.30 -4.81 10.38
C ARG A 83 -13.15 -4.78 11.90
N SER A 84 -13.66 -5.79 12.60
CA SER A 84 -13.55 -5.90 14.07
C SER A 84 -12.09 -5.97 14.52
N ALA A 85 -11.24 -6.69 13.78
CA ALA A 85 -9.82 -6.77 14.08
C ALA A 85 -9.09 -5.43 13.87
N LEU A 86 -9.40 -4.69 12.79
CA LEU A 86 -8.90 -3.35 12.55
C LEU A 86 -9.29 -2.38 13.66
N ASP A 87 -10.58 -2.35 14.02
CA ASP A 87 -11.10 -1.49 15.09
C ASP A 87 -10.42 -1.81 16.44
N SER A 88 -10.26 -3.09 16.76
CA SER A 88 -9.59 -3.56 17.98
C SER A 88 -8.11 -3.16 18.03
N ALA A 89 -7.45 -3.11 16.87
CA ALA A 89 -6.06 -2.64 16.75
C ALA A 89 -5.94 -1.11 16.73
N GLY A 90 -7.05 -0.36 16.62
CA GLY A 90 -7.06 1.09 16.42
C GLY A 90 -6.55 1.53 15.05
N LEU A 91 -6.81 0.72 14.03
CA LEU A 91 -6.48 0.96 12.62
C LEU A 91 -7.74 1.29 11.82
N ARG A 92 -7.61 2.16 10.84
CA ARG A 92 -8.68 2.51 9.88
C ARG A 92 -8.28 2.04 8.48
N CYS A 93 -9.27 1.60 7.70
CA CYS A 93 -9.10 1.25 6.30
C CYS A 93 -9.88 2.27 5.46
N GLN A 94 -9.19 3.31 4.98
CA GLN A 94 -9.84 4.38 4.21
C GLN A 94 -9.89 4.08 2.71
N SER A 95 -9.03 3.20 2.23
CA SER A 95 -8.91 2.77 0.83
C SER A 95 -8.81 1.25 0.77
N ALA A 96 -9.38 0.64 -0.28
CA ALA A 96 -9.34 -0.80 -0.48
C ALA A 96 -9.15 -1.15 -1.96
N HIS A 97 -8.16 -2.00 -2.24
CA HIS A 97 -7.92 -2.58 -3.56
C HIS A 97 -8.99 -3.62 -3.89
N MET A 98 -9.62 -3.48 -5.06
CA MET A 98 -10.63 -4.38 -5.59
C MET A 98 -10.26 -4.82 -6.99
N GLN A 99 -10.27 -6.12 -7.24
CA GLN A 99 -9.86 -6.71 -8.51
C GLN A 99 -10.70 -6.17 -9.68
N PHE A 100 -10.06 -5.99 -10.82
CA PHE A 100 -10.67 -5.43 -12.03
C PHE A 100 -11.94 -6.16 -12.44
N GLU A 101 -11.91 -7.50 -12.45
CA GLU A 101 -13.05 -8.32 -12.85
C GLU A 101 -14.24 -8.14 -11.90
N ARG A 102 -13.97 -8.06 -10.59
CA ARG A 102 -15.03 -7.80 -9.61
C ARG A 102 -15.65 -6.42 -9.80
N LEU A 103 -14.84 -5.40 -10.10
CA LEU A 103 -15.31 -4.05 -10.38
C LEU A 103 -16.11 -3.99 -11.68
N ARG A 104 -15.69 -4.71 -12.72
CA ARG A 104 -16.38 -4.78 -14.01
C ARG A 104 -17.70 -5.52 -13.92
N ASP A 105 -17.73 -6.68 -13.26
CA ASP A 105 -18.82 -7.66 -13.37
C ASP A 105 -19.73 -7.66 -12.12
N ALA A 106 -19.21 -7.29 -10.94
CA ALA A 106 -19.90 -7.40 -9.66
C ALA A 106 -19.60 -6.19 -8.72
N ALA A 107 -19.58 -4.98 -9.28
CA ALA A 107 -19.17 -3.76 -8.56
C ALA A 107 -19.91 -3.54 -7.22
N GLN A 108 -21.21 -3.84 -7.13
CA GLN A 108 -21.97 -3.64 -5.90
C GLN A 108 -21.45 -4.50 -4.74
N GLY A 109 -21.03 -5.74 -5.01
CA GLY A 109 -20.41 -6.61 -4.00
C GLY A 109 -19.03 -6.08 -3.56
N ALA A 110 -18.22 -5.56 -4.49
CA ALA A 110 -16.95 -4.92 -4.17
C ALA A 110 -17.14 -3.65 -3.34
N PHE A 111 -18.16 -2.84 -3.65
CA PHE A 111 -18.49 -1.64 -2.90
C PHE A 111 -19.03 -1.95 -1.49
N ALA A 112 -19.84 -2.99 -1.35
CA ALA A 112 -20.32 -3.44 -0.04
C ALA A 112 -19.16 -3.89 0.85
N GLU A 113 -18.21 -4.66 0.30
CA GLU A 113 -16.99 -5.07 0.99
C GLU A 113 -16.15 -3.85 1.43
N ALA A 114 -15.85 -2.93 0.52
CA ALA A 114 -15.10 -1.72 0.83
C ALA A 114 -15.75 -0.91 1.96
N LYS A 115 -17.07 -0.67 1.88
CA LYS A 115 -17.82 0.02 2.94
C LYS A 115 -17.82 -0.72 4.25
N GLY A 116 -17.96 -2.04 4.22
CA GLY A 116 -17.90 -2.88 5.42
C GLY A 116 -16.56 -2.75 6.14
N LEU A 117 -15.46 -2.60 5.41
CA LEU A 117 -14.14 -2.29 5.96
C LEU A 117 -13.99 -0.83 6.44
N GLY A 118 -14.94 0.06 6.09
CA GLY A 118 -14.90 1.49 6.41
C GLY A 118 -14.23 2.34 5.33
N ALA A 119 -13.95 1.77 4.17
CA ALA A 119 -13.31 2.50 3.09
C ALA A 119 -14.28 3.48 2.42
N THR A 120 -13.72 4.61 2.02
CA THR A 120 -14.36 5.63 1.18
C THR A 120 -13.80 5.64 -0.23
N TRP A 121 -12.69 4.94 -0.44
CA TRP A 121 -12.03 4.77 -1.72
C TRP A 121 -12.02 3.29 -2.13
N VAL A 122 -12.30 3.07 -3.39
CA VAL A 122 -12.14 1.79 -4.07
C VAL A 122 -11.07 1.99 -5.15
N VAL A 123 -10.04 1.18 -5.12
CA VAL A 123 -8.90 1.28 -6.04
C VAL A 123 -8.81 0.01 -6.86
N CYS A 124 -8.70 0.13 -8.18
CA CYS A 124 -8.35 -0.99 -9.05
C CYS A 124 -6.83 -1.15 -9.07
N PRO A 125 -6.26 -2.26 -8.54
CA PRO A 125 -4.81 -2.41 -8.45
C PRO A 125 -4.13 -2.91 -9.71
N TRP A 126 -4.88 -3.52 -10.63
CA TRP A 126 -4.31 -4.20 -11.79
C TRP A 126 -5.32 -4.29 -12.93
N ILE A 127 -4.86 -4.08 -14.16
CA ILE A 127 -5.65 -4.35 -15.37
C ILE A 127 -5.18 -5.68 -15.97
N PRO A 128 -6.05 -6.69 -16.07
CA PRO A 128 -5.68 -7.97 -16.67
C PRO A 128 -5.31 -7.82 -18.14
N HIS A 129 -4.20 -8.43 -18.53
CA HIS A 129 -3.72 -8.52 -19.92
C HIS A 129 -2.83 -9.75 -20.07
N GLU A 130 -2.83 -10.36 -21.27
CA GLU A 130 -2.11 -11.64 -21.49
C GLU A 130 -0.64 -11.47 -21.85
N LYS A 131 -0.30 -10.39 -22.53
CA LYS A 131 1.04 -10.10 -23.05
C LYS A 131 1.42 -8.67 -22.71
N GLU A 132 1.88 -7.93 -23.71
CA GLU A 132 2.10 -6.52 -23.59
C GLU A 132 0.76 -5.78 -23.46
N PHE A 133 0.63 -4.91 -22.46
CA PHE A 133 -0.54 -4.04 -22.27
C PHE A 133 -0.65 -3.08 -23.44
N THR A 134 -1.67 -3.26 -24.27
CA THR A 134 -1.82 -2.52 -25.54
C THR A 134 -2.58 -1.20 -25.35
N ARG A 135 -2.53 -0.34 -26.38
CA ARG A 135 -3.39 0.86 -26.43
C ARG A 135 -4.88 0.50 -26.38
N ASP A 136 -5.27 -0.59 -27.03
CA ASP A 136 -6.66 -1.06 -27.04
C ASP A 136 -7.10 -1.54 -25.64
N ASP A 137 -6.21 -2.19 -24.90
CA ASP A 137 -6.46 -2.54 -23.49
C ASP A 137 -6.66 -1.29 -22.64
N ALA A 138 -5.87 -0.23 -22.85
CA ALA A 138 -6.05 1.04 -22.16
C ALA A 138 -7.40 1.68 -22.45
N LEU A 139 -7.84 1.70 -23.73
CA LEU A 139 -9.15 2.22 -24.13
C LEU A 139 -10.31 1.41 -23.55
N LYS A 140 -10.23 0.09 -23.60
CA LYS A 140 -11.25 -0.80 -22.99
C LYS A 140 -11.33 -0.61 -21.48
N SER A 141 -10.19 -0.49 -20.82
CA SER A 141 -10.13 -0.27 -19.37
C SER A 141 -10.67 1.10 -18.98
N ALA A 142 -10.39 2.14 -19.77
CA ALA A 142 -10.95 3.47 -19.56
C ALA A 142 -12.49 3.46 -19.60
N ALA A 143 -13.08 2.71 -20.56
CA ALA A 143 -14.52 2.56 -20.64
C ALA A 143 -15.11 1.83 -19.40
N VAL A 144 -14.42 0.82 -18.89
CA VAL A 144 -14.79 0.13 -17.63
C VAL A 144 -14.67 1.11 -16.45
N PHE A 145 -13.57 1.83 -16.32
CA PHE A 145 -13.32 2.75 -15.21
C PHE A 145 -14.32 3.89 -15.15
N ASN A 146 -14.77 4.42 -16.29
CA ASN A 146 -15.85 5.42 -16.32
C ASN A 146 -17.15 4.86 -15.72
N LYS A 147 -17.52 3.62 -16.06
CA LYS A 147 -18.72 2.96 -15.52
C LYS A 147 -18.55 2.68 -14.01
N VAL A 148 -17.39 2.17 -13.61
CA VAL A 148 -17.07 1.87 -12.20
C VAL A 148 -17.06 3.15 -11.38
N GLY A 149 -16.43 4.22 -11.86
CA GLY A 149 -16.39 5.51 -11.20
C GLY A 149 -17.77 6.13 -10.97
N ALA A 150 -18.63 6.09 -12.00
CA ALA A 150 -20.02 6.56 -11.88
C ALA A 150 -20.80 5.72 -10.85
N SER A 151 -20.65 4.40 -10.88
CA SER A 151 -21.30 3.49 -9.93
C SER A 151 -20.78 3.68 -8.50
N ALA A 152 -19.46 3.89 -8.32
CA ALA A 152 -18.85 4.18 -7.03
C ALA A 152 -19.38 5.50 -6.46
N GLN A 153 -19.44 6.56 -7.27
CA GLN A 153 -19.98 7.84 -6.87
C GLN A 153 -21.44 7.72 -6.43
N ALA A 154 -22.28 7.01 -7.20
CA ALA A 154 -23.67 6.75 -6.82
C ALA A 154 -23.80 5.94 -5.51
N ALA A 155 -22.79 5.10 -5.21
CA ALA A 155 -22.71 4.37 -3.96
C ALA A 155 -22.08 5.18 -2.81
N GLY A 156 -21.71 6.46 -2.99
CA GLY A 156 -21.05 7.30 -1.99
C GLY A 156 -19.58 6.96 -1.77
N LEU A 157 -18.94 6.32 -2.76
CA LEU A 157 -17.53 6.00 -2.78
C LEU A 157 -16.80 6.82 -3.86
N ARG A 158 -15.49 6.86 -3.78
CA ARG A 158 -14.60 7.40 -4.82
C ARG A 158 -13.84 6.26 -5.48
N PHE A 159 -13.47 6.43 -6.73
CA PHE A 159 -12.73 5.44 -7.49
C PHE A 159 -11.37 5.98 -7.91
N ALA A 160 -10.34 5.14 -7.76
CA ALA A 160 -9.01 5.40 -8.27
C ALA A 160 -8.47 4.18 -9.03
N TYR A 161 -7.56 4.44 -9.96
CA TYR A 161 -6.75 3.44 -10.60
C TYR A 161 -5.32 3.53 -10.07
N HIS A 162 -4.77 2.41 -9.62
CA HIS A 162 -3.38 2.25 -9.20
C HIS A 162 -2.53 1.83 -10.40
N CYS A 163 -1.53 2.65 -10.73
CA CYS A 163 -0.69 2.39 -11.88
C CYS A 163 0.43 1.39 -11.58
N HIS A 164 0.85 0.70 -12.63
CA HIS A 164 2.04 -0.14 -12.65
C HIS A 164 3.06 0.37 -13.69
N GLY A 165 3.99 -0.47 -14.12
CA GLY A 165 4.98 -0.10 -15.12
C GLY A 165 4.55 -0.37 -16.56
N TYR A 166 3.58 -1.25 -16.77
CA TYR A 166 3.16 -1.65 -18.12
C TYR A 166 2.46 -0.54 -18.89
N GLU A 167 1.89 0.45 -18.21
CA GLU A 167 1.26 1.61 -18.85
C GLU A 167 2.26 2.64 -19.34
N MET A 168 3.53 2.55 -18.95
CA MET A 168 4.57 3.50 -19.35
C MET A 168 5.07 3.27 -20.76
N LEU A 169 4.57 2.24 -21.44
CA LEU A 169 4.87 1.98 -22.84
C LEU A 169 4.31 3.08 -23.76
N PRO A 170 5.03 3.40 -24.88
CA PRO A 170 4.62 4.47 -25.79
C PRO A 170 3.23 4.25 -26.41
N SER A 171 2.52 5.36 -26.60
CA SER A 171 1.23 5.44 -27.28
C SER A 171 1.17 6.75 -28.08
N PRO A 172 0.29 6.91 -29.07
CA PRO A 172 0.11 8.19 -29.79
C PRO A 172 -0.20 9.37 -28.87
N GLU A 173 -0.83 9.14 -27.72
CA GLU A 173 -1.19 10.13 -26.71
C GLU A 173 -0.02 10.46 -25.77
N GLY A 174 1.12 9.80 -25.89
CA GLY A 174 2.29 9.85 -25.01
C GLY A 174 2.65 8.46 -24.51
N THR A 175 1.98 7.99 -23.47
CA THR A 175 2.07 6.61 -22.95
C THR A 175 0.69 5.97 -22.94
N ARG A 176 0.62 4.66 -22.66
CA ARG A 176 -0.66 3.96 -22.46
C ARG A 176 -1.38 4.44 -21.20
N PHE A 177 -0.65 4.95 -20.21
CA PHE A 177 -1.25 5.67 -19.09
C PHE A 177 -1.94 6.95 -19.58
N ASP A 178 -1.31 7.71 -20.47
CA ASP A 178 -1.91 8.91 -21.07
C ASP A 178 -3.16 8.56 -21.87
N THR A 179 -3.13 7.46 -22.65
CA THR A 179 -4.31 6.96 -23.36
C THR A 179 -5.46 6.67 -22.39
N LEU A 180 -5.19 5.96 -21.28
CA LEU A 180 -6.20 5.65 -20.27
C LEU A 180 -6.71 6.93 -19.60
N ALA A 181 -5.81 7.82 -19.20
CA ALA A 181 -6.14 9.04 -18.51
C ALA A 181 -7.00 10.00 -19.36
N GLN A 182 -6.68 10.16 -20.66
CA GLN A 182 -7.41 11.04 -21.58
C GLN A 182 -8.79 10.49 -21.95
N ASN A 183 -9.01 9.17 -21.81
CA ASN A 183 -10.29 8.52 -22.12
C ASN A 183 -11.13 8.20 -20.85
N THR A 184 -10.73 8.71 -19.69
CA THR A 184 -11.50 8.61 -18.44
C THR A 184 -12.01 9.97 -18.00
N ASP A 185 -13.25 10.02 -17.45
CA ASP A 185 -13.83 11.23 -16.88
C ASP A 185 -13.04 11.64 -15.62
N PRO A 186 -12.44 12.84 -15.59
CA PRO A 186 -11.63 13.30 -14.46
C PRO A 186 -12.46 13.55 -13.17
N LYS A 187 -13.79 13.63 -13.26
CA LYS A 187 -14.67 13.74 -12.10
C LYS A 187 -14.99 12.39 -11.46
N LEU A 188 -14.78 11.30 -12.20
CA LEU A 188 -15.18 9.95 -11.78
C LEU A 188 -13.96 9.05 -11.49
N VAL A 189 -12.85 9.29 -12.19
CA VAL A 189 -11.66 8.43 -12.14
C VAL A 189 -10.45 9.25 -11.72
N THR A 190 -9.87 8.89 -10.61
CA THR A 190 -8.62 9.48 -10.09
C THR A 190 -7.49 8.46 -10.13
N PHE A 191 -6.31 8.86 -9.72
CA PHE A 191 -5.12 8.02 -9.80
C PHE A 191 -4.44 7.86 -8.43
N GLN A 192 -4.02 6.63 -8.17
CA GLN A 192 -3.04 6.28 -7.16
C GLN A 192 -1.73 5.97 -7.89
N ILE A 193 -0.73 6.80 -7.69
CA ILE A 193 0.57 6.63 -8.36
C ILE A 193 1.47 5.76 -7.49
N ASP A 194 1.84 4.59 -8.02
CA ASP A 194 2.93 3.81 -7.44
C ASP A 194 4.26 4.32 -8.00
N VAL A 195 5.09 4.84 -7.10
CA VAL A 195 6.35 5.50 -7.45
C VAL A 195 7.38 4.50 -7.99
N PHE A 196 7.45 3.31 -7.36
CA PHE A 196 8.34 2.24 -7.79
C PHE A 196 7.96 1.74 -9.18
N HIS A 197 6.71 1.39 -9.37
CA HIS A 197 6.24 0.80 -10.62
C HIS A 197 6.33 1.80 -11.78
N ALA A 198 5.99 3.07 -11.56
CA ALA A 198 6.15 4.10 -12.57
C ALA A 198 7.61 4.23 -13.01
N LEU A 199 8.55 4.31 -12.05
CA LEU A 199 9.99 4.40 -12.33
C LEU A 199 10.52 3.11 -12.98
N HIS A 200 10.18 1.94 -12.44
CA HIS A 200 10.60 0.64 -12.97
C HIS A 200 10.10 0.41 -14.40
N GLY A 201 8.90 0.91 -14.73
CA GLY A 201 8.34 0.88 -16.08
C GLY A 201 8.98 1.88 -17.05
N GLY A 202 9.90 2.72 -16.57
CA GLY A 202 10.61 3.73 -17.36
C GLY A 202 9.88 5.07 -17.49
N GLY A 203 8.87 5.32 -16.65
CA GLY A 203 8.23 6.62 -16.49
C GLY A 203 8.96 7.48 -15.46
N ASP A 204 8.65 8.78 -15.46
CA ASP A 204 9.06 9.72 -14.41
C ASP A 204 7.87 9.97 -13.47
N PRO A 205 7.93 9.52 -12.20
CA PRO A 205 6.82 9.72 -11.27
C PRO A 205 6.53 11.19 -10.97
N VAL A 206 7.55 12.08 -11.00
CA VAL A 206 7.36 13.52 -10.80
C VAL A 206 6.60 14.14 -11.96
N ASP A 207 6.98 13.80 -13.20
CA ASP A 207 6.27 14.24 -14.40
C ASP A 207 4.83 13.73 -14.41
N LEU A 208 4.62 12.45 -14.09
CA LEU A 208 3.31 11.84 -14.04
C LEU A 208 2.38 12.53 -13.01
N ILE A 209 2.89 12.78 -11.81
CA ILE A 209 2.16 13.50 -10.76
C ILE A 209 1.83 14.92 -11.20
N ASN A 210 2.77 15.65 -11.78
CA ASN A 210 2.55 17.04 -12.23
C ASN A 210 1.54 17.11 -13.38
N ARG A 211 1.62 16.19 -14.34
CA ARG A 211 0.75 16.14 -15.53
C ARG A 211 -0.71 15.88 -15.15
N TYR A 212 -0.92 15.05 -14.14
CA TYR A 212 -2.25 14.67 -13.68
C TYR A 212 -2.60 15.18 -12.28
N ALA A 213 -1.99 16.29 -11.85
CA ALA A 213 -2.07 16.82 -10.48
C ALA A 213 -3.50 16.86 -9.92
N SER A 214 -4.49 17.34 -10.70
CA SER A 214 -5.89 17.43 -10.25
C SER A 214 -6.58 16.07 -10.05
N ARG A 215 -5.94 14.99 -10.46
CA ARG A 215 -6.47 13.61 -10.40
C ARG A 215 -5.62 12.68 -9.52
N VAL A 216 -4.42 13.09 -9.11
CA VAL A 216 -3.58 12.30 -8.21
C VAL A 216 -4.07 12.50 -6.78
N THR A 217 -4.68 11.48 -6.21
CA THR A 217 -5.29 11.54 -4.87
C THR A 217 -4.52 10.75 -3.84
N SER A 218 -3.78 9.75 -4.28
CA SER A 218 -2.97 8.89 -3.42
C SER A 218 -1.68 8.44 -4.10
N LEU A 219 -0.70 8.05 -3.27
CA LEU A 219 0.56 7.45 -3.73
C LEU A 219 0.83 6.15 -2.98
N HIS A 220 1.42 5.18 -3.68
CA HIS A 220 2.21 4.12 -3.05
C HIS A 220 3.66 4.57 -2.93
N LEU A 221 4.15 4.53 -1.71
CA LEU A 221 5.51 4.87 -1.35
C LEU A 221 6.33 3.59 -1.29
N LYS A 222 7.05 3.32 -2.38
CA LYS A 222 7.84 2.11 -2.59
C LYS A 222 9.11 2.49 -3.36
N ASP A 223 10.29 2.10 -2.86
CA ASP A 223 11.58 2.56 -3.42
C ASP A 223 12.24 1.50 -4.27
N LEU A 224 12.79 1.90 -5.38
CA LEU A 224 13.48 1.05 -6.34
C LEU A 224 14.97 1.00 -6.03
N ARG A 225 15.52 -0.20 -5.85
CA ARG A 225 16.95 -0.44 -5.58
C ARG A 225 17.85 0.28 -6.59
N LYS A 226 18.93 0.89 -6.11
CA LYS A 226 19.94 1.53 -6.97
C LYS A 226 20.53 0.51 -7.94
N GLY A 227 20.51 0.88 -9.23
CA GLY A 227 21.02 0.02 -10.30
C GLY A 227 20.09 -1.13 -10.68
N ALA A 228 18.85 -1.16 -10.19
CA ALA A 228 17.83 -2.07 -10.71
C ALA A 228 17.58 -1.78 -12.21
N VAL A 229 17.35 -2.84 -12.96
CA VAL A 229 17.08 -2.73 -14.41
C VAL A 229 15.69 -2.14 -14.62
N ILE A 230 15.62 -1.07 -15.37
CA ILE A 230 14.35 -0.49 -15.81
C ILE A 230 13.76 -1.41 -16.89
N THR A 231 12.64 -2.03 -16.59
CA THR A 231 12.01 -3.00 -17.49
C THR A 231 10.70 -2.44 -18.03
N LYS A 232 10.79 -1.79 -19.17
CA LYS A 232 9.62 -1.18 -19.83
C LYS A 232 8.54 -2.22 -20.12
N GLY A 233 7.30 -1.87 -19.83
CA GLY A 233 6.14 -2.70 -20.15
C GLY A 233 5.88 -3.88 -19.21
N THR A 234 6.62 -4.00 -18.10
CA THR A 234 6.27 -4.94 -17.03
C THR A 234 5.57 -4.22 -15.89
N GLY A 235 4.64 -4.90 -15.24
CA GLY A 235 3.98 -4.39 -14.06
C GLY A 235 4.59 -4.91 -12.75
N VAL A 236 5.68 -5.67 -12.82
CA VAL A 236 6.19 -6.41 -11.66
C VAL A 236 7.71 -6.24 -11.58
N GLY A 237 8.20 -5.77 -10.45
CA GLY A 237 9.62 -5.85 -10.06
C GLY A 237 9.94 -7.16 -9.35
N THR A 238 11.21 -7.39 -9.03
CA THR A 238 11.61 -8.49 -8.16
C THR A 238 11.57 -8.05 -6.69
N ALA A 239 11.47 -9.01 -5.77
CA ALA A 239 11.50 -8.73 -4.33
C ALA A 239 12.83 -8.05 -3.89
N GLU A 240 13.92 -8.32 -4.61
CA GLU A 240 15.23 -7.72 -4.35
C GLU A 240 15.33 -6.27 -4.84
N ASP A 241 14.44 -5.85 -5.72
CA ASP A 241 14.40 -4.47 -6.23
C ASP A 241 13.63 -3.54 -5.31
N ASP A 242 12.83 -4.07 -4.39
CA ASP A 242 12.12 -3.31 -3.37
C ASP A 242 13.02 -3.12 -2.15
N VAL A 243 13.28 -1.87 -1.79
CA VAL A 243 14.20 -1.50 -0.70
C VAL A 243 13.57 -0.42 0.20
N PRO A 244 14.07 -0.26 1.45
CA PRO A 244 13.57 0.80 2.34
C PRO A 244 13.64 2.18 1.70
N LEU A 245 12.60 2.99 1.91
CA LEU A 245 12.54 4.36 1.38
C LEU A 245 13.79 5.16 1.71
N GLY A 246 14.30 5.88 0.71
CA GLY A 246 15.50 6.71 0.80
C GLY A 246 16.81 5.94 0.66
N THR A 247 16.78 4.60 0.51
CA THR A 247 17.97 3.80 0.22
C THR A 247 18.09 3.46 -1.26
N GLY A 248 17.00 3.57 -2.01
CA GLY A 248 16.90 3.32 -3.43
C GLY A 248 17.30 4.51 -4.32
N GLN A 249 16.77 4.53 -5.53
CA GLN A 249 17.08 5.55 -6.54
C GLN A 249 15.98 6.60 -6.75
N VAL A 250 14.85 6.51 -6.03
CA VAL A 250 13.77 7.49 -6.11
C VAL A 250 14.21 8.83 -5.50
N ASP A 251 13.99 9.93 -6.22
CA ASP A 251 14.12 11.28 -5.65
C ASP A 251 12.87 11.63 -4.80
N TRP A 252 12.86 11.11 -3.58
CA TRP A 252 11.74 11.29 -2.65
C TRP A 252 11.39 12.74 -2.37
N PRO A 253 12.36 13.65 -2.14
CA PRO A 253 12.06 15.09 -2.00
C PRO A 253 11.31 15.67 -3.20
N ALA A 254 11.67 15.32 -4.42
CA ALA A 254 10.99 15.80 -5.62
C ALA A 254 9.60 15.20 -5.77
N VAL A 255 9.47 13.88 -5.60
CA VAL A 255 8.19 13.15 -5.67
C VAL A 255 7.19 13.69 -4.65
N LEU A 256 7.60 13.80 -3.38
CA LEU A 256 6.67 14.18 -2.32
C LEU A 256 6.30 15.67 -2.38
N ARG A 257 7.22 16.57 -2.81
CA ARG A 257 6.84 17.96 -3.11
C ARG A 257 5.82 18.05 -4.24
N ALA A 258 5.99 17.26 -5.31
CA ALA A 258 5.01 17.21 -6.40
C ALA A 258 3.65 16.69 -5.90
N ALA A 259 3.63 15.63 -5.09
CA ALA A 259 2.41 15.06 -4.52
C ALA A 259 1.67 16.03 -3.59
N VAL A 260 2.39 16.72 -2.70
CA VAL A 260 1.83 17.75 -1.82
C VAL A 260 1.24 18.91 -2.63
N LYS A 261 1.96 19.38 -3.65
CA LYS A 261 1.48 20.42 -4.57
C LYS A 261 0.25 19.99 -5.37
N ALA A 262 0.18 18.73 -5.76
CA ALA A 262 -0.97 18.15 -6.46
C ALA A 262 -2.20 18.00 -5.56
N GLY A 263 -2.05 18.08 -4.24
CA GLY A 263 -3.13 17.91 -3.27
C GLY A 263 -3.41 16.44 -2.92
N ALA A 264 -2.46 15.53 -3.17
CA ALA A 264 -2.57 14.16 -2.72
C ALA A 264 -2.75 14.12 -1.19
N SER A 265 -3.67 13.29 -0.71
CA SER A 265 -4.06 13.25 0.69
C SER A 265 -3.97 11.87 1.33
N LEU A 266 -3.67 10.84 0.55
CA LEU A 266 -3.50 9.46 1.00
C LEU A 266 -2.13 8.95 0.52
N TYR A 267 -1.37 8.41 1.46
CA TYR A 267 -0.04 7.88 1.20
C TYR A 267 0.05 6.50 1.84
N TYR A 268 0.37 5.48 1.06
CA TYR A 268 0.51 4.12 1.56
C TYR A 268 1.91 3.62 1.32
N LEU A 269 2.62 3.33 2.41
CA LEU A 269 3.88 2.61 2.33
C LEU A 269 3.57 1.19 1.87
N GLU A 270 4.28 0.71 0.87
CA GLU A 270 4.24 -0.68 0.43
C GLU A 270 5.64 -1.26 0.41
N ASP A 271 5.76 -2.54 0.76
CA ASP A 271 7.00 -3.31 0.71
C ASP A 271 6.69 -4.74 0.27
N GLU A 272 7.22 -5.14 -0.87
CA GLU A 272 7.05 -6.48 -1.43
C GLU A 272 8.32 -7.32 -1.32
N SER A 273 9.31 -6.84 -0.58
CA SER A 273 10.54 -7.57 -0.29
C SER A 273 10.30 -8.84 0.54
N ALA A 274 11.33 -9.63 0.70
CA ALA A 274 11.28 -10.81 1.58
C ALA A 274 11.28 -10.45 3.08
N ASP A 275 11.61 -9.20 3.44
CA ASP A 275 11.68 -8.73 4.84
C ASP A 275 10.89 -7.43 5.08
N PRO A 276 9.57 -7.41 4.92
CA PRO A 276 8.78 -6.21 5.17
C PRO A 276 8.87 -5.74 6.64
N TRP A 277 9.09 -6.66 7.59
CA TRP A 277 9.25 -6.30 9.00
C TRP A 277 10.55 -5.56 9.32
N GLY A 278 11.59 -5.77 8.52
CA GLY A 278 12.85 -5.02 8.60
C GLY A 278 12.81 -3.71 7.83
N HIS A 279 12.18 -3.70 6.65
CA HIS A 279 12.15 -2.55 5.73
C HIS A 279 11.16 -1.47 6.16
N VAL A 280 9.92 -1.82 6.52
CA VAL A 280 8.87 -0.85 6.88
C VAL A 280 9.29 0.10 8.01
N PRO A 281 9.90 -0.36 9.13
CA PRO A 281 10.39 0.56 10.16
C PRO A 281 11.46 1.53 9.68
N GLN A 282 12.34 1.12 8.76
CA GLN A 282 13.37 1.97 8.18
C GLN A 282 12.73 3.05 7.30
N SER A 283 11.76 2.68 6.48
CA SER A 283 10.97 3.57 5.64
C SER A 283 10.18 4.59 6.46
N VAL A 284 9.58 4.18 7.57
CA VAL A 284 8.92 5.09 8.52
C VAL A 284 9.91 6.08 9.12
N LYS A 285 11.10 5.62 9.51
CA LYS A 285 12.16 6.50 10.03
C LYS A 285 12.59 7.54 9.00
N PHE A 286 12.76 7.14 7.74
CA PHE A 286 13.08 8.04 6.64
C PHE A 286 12.00 9.12 6.48
N LEU A 287 10.72 8.74 6.39
CA LEU A 287 9.60 9.67 6.21
C LEU A 287 9.47 10.67 7.37
N LYS A 288 9.71 10.24 8.61
CA LYS A 288 9.71 11.13 9.79
C LYS A 288 10.83 12.17 9.76
N GLY A 289 11.95 11.84 9.15
CA GLY A 289 13.12 12.73 9.04
C GLY A 289 13.11 13.65 7.82
N LEU A 290 12.20 13.41 6.87
CA LEU A 290 12.16 14.15 5.62
C LEU A 290 11.55 15.54 5.81
N GLN A 291 12.24 16.56 5.28
CA GLN A 291 11.75 17.94 5.16
C GLN A 291 11.38 18.22 3.69
N LEU A 292 10.23 18.83 3.45
CA LEU A 292 9.69 19.13 2.11
C LEU A 292 9.74 20.62 1.80
#